data_d6e050a152c6a9ce6701d2682ede83cb
#
_entry.id   d6e050a152c6a9ce6701d2682ede83cb
#
_cell.length_a   1.000
_cell.length_b   1.000
_cell.length_c   1.000
_cell.angle_alpha   90.00
_cell.angle_beta   90.00
_cell.angle_gamma   90.00
#
_symmetry.space_group_name_H-M   'P 1'
#
loop_
_entity.id
_entity.type
_entity.pdbx_description
1 polymer ?
#
loop_
_entity_poly.entity_id
_entity_poly.type
_entity_poly.pdbx_seq_one_letter_code
_entity_poly.pdbx_strand_id
1 'polypeptide(L)'
;MKSIFFDEIENTQDFAISEFKEEPLLIVSKTQTSGRGTNKNKWQNADQSLAVSLVFNNQIINFTKTLIPLLAGYSYVTLVETLPLKLKWPNDIVLNENKVGGILVEEKNDLICIGLGINYFWKNPTLPGAGSIYEEKQDDKKIFQDAEKWGRTVLKHIHEQDFNLENYKSKLTTLGKLVEYSEGRGWAKDINDDGSLIIETPTGELLNLTSPLISEIM
;
A
#
# COMPACT_ATOMS: atom_id res chain seq x y z
N MET A 1 5.92 7.69 -17.75
CA MET A 1 4.88 7.90 -16.71
C MET A 1 4.57 9.38 -16.62
N LYS A 2 3.33 9.74 -16.82
CA LYS A 2 2.78 11.10 -16.63
C LYS A 2 2.32 11.27 -15.18
N SER A 3 2.48 12.45 -14.59
CA SER A 3 2.00 12.77 -13.23
C SER A 3 1.04 13.95 -13.27
N ILE A 4 -0.07 13.88 -12.51
CA ILE A 4 -1.05 14.96 -12.35
C ILE A 4 -1.29 15.16 -10.86
N PHE A 5 -1.26 16.41 -10.41
CA PHE A 5 -1.32 16.79 -9.00
C PHE A 5 -2.59 17.60 -8.72
N PHE A 6 -3.23 17.29 -7.60
CA PHE A 6 -4.43 17.94 -7.11
C PHE A 6 -4.25 18.37 -5.65
N ASP A 7 -4.82 19.48 -5.27
CA ASP A 7 -5.00 19.80 -3.84
C ASP A 7 -6.09 18.90 -3.23
N GLU A 8 -7.19 18.77 -3.94
CA GLU A 8 -8.32 17.93 -3.56
C GLU A 8 -8.90 17.23 -4.79
N ILE A 9 -9.33 15.98 -4.62
CA ILE A 9 -10.05 15.19 -5.62
C ILE A 9 -11.06 14.28 -4.92
N GLU A 10 -12.05 13.81 -5.63
CA GLU A 10 -13.00 12.85 -5.08
C GLU A 10 -12.31 11.53 -4.72
N ASN A 11 -11.67 10.89 -5.71
CA ASN A 11 -10.94 9.63 -5.54
C ASN A 11 -9.82 9.51 -6.57
N THR A 12 -8.59 9.30 -6.13
CA THR A 12 -7.42 9.22 -7.02
C THR A 12 -7.44 7.97 -7.92
N GLN A 13 -7.96 6.82 -7.44
CA GLN A 13 -8.00 5.59 -8.24
C GLN A 13 -9.06 5.65 -9.32
N ASP A 14 -10.25 6.12 -9.01
CA ASP A 14 -11.32 6.27 -10.01
C ASP A 14 -10.89 7.23 -11.11
N PHE A 15 -10.27 8.35 -10.72
CA PHE A 15 -9.76 9.32 -11.69
C PHE A 15 -8.60 8.74 -12.52
N ALA A 16 -7.65 8.02 -11.89
CA ALA A 16 -6.54 7.41 -12.59
C ALA A 16 -7.02 6.40 -13.65
N ILE A 17 -7.98 5.55 -13.28
CA ILE A 17 -8.56 4.55 -14.19
C ILE A 17 -9.32 5.21 -15.34
N SER A 18 -10.08 6.27 -15.08
CA SER A 18 -10.86 6.97 -16.11
C SER A 18 -9.99 7.75 -17.10
N GLU A 19 -8.85 8.29 -16.65
CA GLU A 19 -7.95 9.09 -17.46
C GLU A 19 -6.80 8.30 -18.10
N PHE A 20 -6.69 7.02 -17.78
CA PHE A 20 -5.66 6.16 -18.38
C PHE A 20 -5.85 6.07 -19.90
N LYS A 21 -4.75 6.17 -20.63
CA LYS A 21 -4.74 6.00 -22.11
C LYS A 21 -3.80 4.86 -22.51
N GLU A 22 -2.52 5.13 -22.59
CA GLU A 22 -1.53 4.14 -23.07
C GLU A 22 -0.31 4.04 -22.16
N GLU A 23 0.05 5.14 -21.51
CA GLU A 23 1.24 5.21 -20.65
C GLU A 23 0.86 5.17 -19.17
N PRO A 24 1.73 4.62 -18.30
CA PRO A 24 1.53 4.67 -16.86
C PRO A 24 1.24 6.08 -16.38
N LEU A 25 0.17 6.24 -15.60
CA LEU A 25 -0.34 7.50 -15.11
C LEU A 25 -0.31 7.51 -13.58
N LEU A 26 0.26 8.58 -13.01
CA LEU A 26 0.30 8.83 -11.57
C LEU A 26 -0.61 10.01 -11.23
N ILE A 27 -1.62 9.75 -10.41
CA ILE A 27 -2.51 10.77 -9.84
C ILE A 27 -2.13 10.97 -8.38
N VAL A 28 -1.90 12.22 -8.01
CA VAL A 28 -1.47 12.59 -6.66
C VAL A 28 -2.41 13.64 -6.09
N SER A 29 -2.86 13.45 -4.85
CA SER A 29 -3.69 14.45 -4.15
C SER A 29 -3.30 14.56 -2.68
N LYS A 30 -3.50 15.75 -2.12
CA LYS A 30 -3.36 16.00 -0.67
C LYS A 30 -4.61 15.53 0.10
N THR A 31 -5.78 15.59 -0.54
CA THR A 31 -7.06 15.27 0.09
C THR A 31 -7.96 14.51 -0.87
N GLN A 32 -8.63 13.48 -0.37
CA GLN A 32 -9.71 12.80 -1.08
C GLN A 32 -11.04 13.00 -0.33
N THR A 33 -12.12 13.39 -1.04
CA THR A 33 -13.45 13.53 -0.44
C THR A 33 -14.17 12.20 -0.32
N SER A 34 -13.83 11.21 -1.18
CA SER A 34 -14.39 9.85 -1.22
C SER A 34 -13.29 8.78 -1.25
N GLY A 35 -12.24 8.97 -0.42
CA GLY A 35 -11.15 7.99 -0.31
C GLY A 35 -11.65 6.65 0.23
N ARG A 36 -11.13 5.55 -0.33
CA ARG A 36 -11.44 4.18 0.11
C ARG A 36 -10.21 3.36 0.41
N GLY A 37 -10.37 2.40 1.31
CA GLY A 37 -9.40 1.36 1.63
C GLY A 37 -9.93 -0.03 1.27
N THR A 38 -9.24 -1.05 1.72
CA THR A 38 -9.67 -2.46 1.56
C THR A 38 -11.04 -2.70 2.17
N ASN A 39 -11.78 -3.68 1.62
CA ASN A 39 -13.13 -4.07 2.09
C ASN A 39 -14.13 -2.92 2.10
N LYS A 40 -13.99 -1.96 1.16
CA LYS A 40 -14.87 -0.78 1.05
C LYS A 40 -14.86 0.13 2.28
N ASN A 41 -13.89 -0.01 3.18
CA ASN A 41 -13.72 0.90 4.30
C ASN A 41 -13.39 2.31 3.80
N LYS A 42 -13.95 3.32 4.46
CA LYS A 42 -13.61 4.70 4.13
C LYS A 42 -12.18 5.02 4.58
N TRP A 43 -11.38 5.63 3.69
CA TRP A 43 -10.10 6.21 4.05
C TRP A 43 -10.32 7.57 4.73
N GLN A 44 -9.75 7.77 5.91
CA GLN A 44 -9.84 9.04 6.62
C GLN A 44 -8.57 9.86 6.36
N ASN A 45 -8.74 11.10 5.91
CA ASN A 45 -7.61 12.00 5.71
C ASN A 45 -7.06 12.46 7.08
N ALA A 46 -5.74 12.49 7.21
CA ALA A 46 -5.04 13.21 8.29
C ALA A 46 -5.03 14.72 8.03
N ASP A 47 -4.50 15.53 8.96
CA ASP A 47 -4.35 16.99 8.78
C ASP A 47 -3.43 17.36 7.60
N GLN A 48 -2.54 16.43 7.23
CA GLN A 48 -1.77 16.45 5.98
C GLN A 48 -1.57 15.00 5.53
N SER A 49 -2.03 14.71 4.33
CA SER A 49 -2.01 13.36 3.75
C SER A 49 -1.35 13.37 2.38
N LEU A 50 -0.95 12.19 1.94
CA LEU A 50 -0.69 11.87 0.55
C LEU A 50 -1.68 10.77 0.14
N ALA A 51 -2.42 11.00 -0.92
CA ALA A 51 -3.13 9.98 -1.67
C ALA A 51 -2.54 9.92 -3.08
N VAL A 52 -2.05 8.77 -3.47
CA VAL A 52 -1.48 8.59 -4.81
C VAL A 52 -2.01 7.31 -5.44
N SER A 53 -2.30 7.36 -6.72
CA SER A 53 -2.71 6.19 -7.51
C SER A 53 -1.86 6.09 -8.77
N LEU A 54 -1.22 4.93 -8.94
CA LEU A 54 -0.45 4.57 -10.12
C LEU A 54 -1.25 3.56 -10.92
N VAL A 55 -1.62 3.91 -12.15
CA VAL A 55 -2.35 3.02 -13.07
C VAL A 55 -1.51 2.67 -14.29
N PHE A 56 -1.58 1.41 -14.71
CA PHE A 56 -0.90 0.88 -15.89
C PHE A 56 -1.61 -0.37 -16.41
N ASN A 57 -1.28 -0.80 -17.64
CA ASN A 57 -1.83 -2.02 -18.23
C ASN A 57 -1.22 -3.26 -17.56
N ASN A 58 -2.04 -4.27 -17.23
CA ASN A 58 -1.62 -5.48 -16.54
C ASN A 58 -0.64 -6.36 -17.36
N GLN A 59 -0.56 -6.14 -18.68
CA GLN A 59 0.34 -6.87 -19.58
C GLN A 59 1.84 -6.68 -19.25
N ILE A 60 2.19 -5.64 -18.49
CA ILE A 60 3.59 -5.44 -18.07
C ILE A 60 3.98 -6.29 -16.87
N ILE A 61 3.02 -7.02 -16.26
CA ILE A 61 3.26 -7.84 -15.08
C ILE A 61 3.59 -9.26 -15.50
N ASN A 62 4.78 -9.73 -15.12
CA ASN A 62 5.27 -11.08 -15.39
C ASN A 62 5.48 -11.90 -14.11
N PHE A 63 4.83 -11.53 -13.02
CA PHE A 63 4.90 -12.20 -11.72
C PHE A 63 3.50 -12.27 -11.07
N THR A 64 3.40 -12.95 -9.94
CA THR A 64 2.14 -13.15 -9.22
C THR A 64 1.58 -11.81 -8.73
N LYS A 65 0.39 -11.43 -9.19
CA LYS A 65 -0.26 -10.13 -8.89
C LYS A 65 -0.45 -9.90 -7.39
N THR A 66 -0.61 -10.95 -6.60
CA THR A 66 -0.73 -10.86 -5.13
C THR A 66 0.50 -10.27 -4.44
N LEU A 67 1.65 -10.24 -5.12
CA LEU A 67 2.86 -9.57 -4.64
C LEU A 67 2.84 -8.04 -4.83
N ILE A 68 1.96 -7.51 -5.67
CA ILE A 68 1.92 -6.07 -5.99
C ILE A 68 1.75 -5.18 -4.74
N PRO A 69 0.81 -5.46 -3.82
CA PRO A 69 0.66 -4.65 -2.61
C PRO A 69 1.91 -4.70 -1.73
N LEU A 70 2.58 -5.87 -1.64
CA LEU A 70 3.80 -6.06 -0.85
C LEU A 70 4.95 -5.25 -1.43
N LEU A 71 5.15 -5.34 -2.75
CA LEU A 71 6.12 -4.57 -3.51
C LEU A 71 5.88 -3.06 -3.36
N ALA A 72 4.63 -2.61 -3.50
CA ALA A 72 4.27 -1.21 -3.42
C ALA A 72 4.52 -0.62 -2.01
N GLY A 73 4.17 -1.35 -0.96
CA GLY A 73 4.46 -0.98 0.43
C GLY A 73 5.96 -0.95 0.71
N TYR A 74 6.68 -1.98 0.28
CA TYR A 74 8.13 -2.06 0.42
C TYR A 74 8.84 -0.91 -0.30
N SER A 75 8.42 -0.57 -1.51
CA SER A 75 8.96 0.55 -2.27
C SER A 75 8.83 1.89 -1.53
N TYR A 76 7.75 2.10 -0.78
CA TYR A 76 7.60 3.32 0.01
C TYR A 76 8.47 3.31 1.27
N VAL A 77 8.49 2.21 2.01
CA VAL A 77 9.28 2.10 3.25
C VAL A 77 10.78 2.25 2.98
N THR A 78 11.27 1.76 1.85
CA THR A 78 12.68 1.91 1.44
C THR A 78 12.99 3.30 0.88
N LEU A 79 12.01 3.99 0.31
CA LEU A 79 12.17 5.37 -0.16
C LEU A 79 12.39 6.36 1.00
N VAL A 80 11.76 6.11 2.15
CA VAL A 80 11.79 7.00 3.33
C VAL A 80 12.66 6.39 4.44
N GLU A 81 13.89 5.97 4.08
CA GLU A 81 14.83 5.26 4.98
C GLU A 81 15.20 6.03 6.27
N THR A 82 15.03 7.35 6.28
CA THR A 82 15.29 8.18 7.47
C THR A 82 14.29 7.94 8.61
N LEU A 83 13.15 7.30 8.32
CA LEU A 83 12.14 6.94 9.29
C LEU A 83 12.13 5.42 9.52
N PRO A 84 11.95 4.95 10.75
CA PRO A 84 11.90 3.52 11.07
C PRO A 84 10.54 2.90 10.69
N LEU A 85 10.11 3.15 9.45
CA LEU A 85 8.88 2.58 8.91
C LEU A 85 8.99 1.07 8.79
N LYS A 86 7.89 0.39 9.07
CA LYS A 86 7.74 -1.05 8.95
C LYS A 86 6.48 -1.38 8.16
N LEU A 87 6.37 -2.64 7.80
CA LEU A 87 5.23 -3.18 7.08
C LEU A 87 4.42 -4.11 8.01
N LYS A 88 3.12 -4.08 7.88
CA LYS A 88 2.21 -5.04 8.50
C LYS A 88 1.41 -5.71 7.39
N TRP A 89 1.56 -7.04 7.27
CA TRP A 89 0.84 -7.83 6.27
C TRP A 89 -0.68 -7.65 6.44
N PRO A 90 -1.43 -7.53 5.35
CA PRO A 90 -0.99 -7.65 3.97
C PRO A 90 -0.57 -6.31 3.31
N ASN A 91 -1.01 -5.16 3.80
CA ASN A 91 -0.99 -3.91 3.03
C ASN A 91 -0.84 -2.64 3.86
N ASP A 92 -0.49 -2.75 5.14
CA ASP A 92 -0.35 -1.59 6.01
C ASP A 92 1.11 -1.14 6.16
N ILE A 93 1.32 0.17 6.24
CA ILE A 93 2.57 0.79 6.64
C ILE A 93 2.40 1.30 8.06
N VAL A 94 3.36 0.97 8.92
CA VAL A 94 3.28 1.29 10.34
C VAL A 94 4.54 1.99 10.83
N LEU A 95 4.34 2.85 11.84
CA LEU A 95 5.40 3.51 12.61
C LEU A 95 5.05 3.37 14.09
N ASN A 96 5.95 2.80 14.89
CA ASN A 96 5.72 2.57 16.32
C ASN A 96 4.36 1.87 16.59
N GLU A 97 4.07 0.82 15.80
CA GLU A 97 2.83 0.02 15.81
C GLU A 97 1.56 0.75 15.35
N ASN A 98 1.59 2.07 15.15
CA ASN A 98 0.46 2.82 14.60
C ASN A 98 0.44 2.72 13.06
N LYS A 99 -0.74 2.56 12.50
CA LYS A 99 -0.95 2.60 11.06
C LYS A 99 -0.78 4.03 10.54
N VAL A 100 0.23 4.24 9.71
CA VAL A 100 0.53 5.55 9.11
C VAL A 100 0.26 5.58 7.61
N GLY A 101 -0.02 4.43 7.01
CA GLY A 101 -0.33 4.32 5.59
C GLY A 101 -0.93 2.97 5.21
N GLY A 102 -1.34 2.87 3.96
CA GLY A 102 -1.89 1.63 3.42
C GLY A 102 -1.87 1.59 1.90
N ILE A 103 -1.87 0.37 1.37
CA ILE A 103 -1.90 0.08 -0.06
C ILE A 103 -3.26 -0.50 -0.42
N LEU A 104 -3.81 -0.05 -1.55
CA LEU A 104 -5.01 -0.62 -2.16
C LEU A 104 -4.73 -0.91 -3.63
N VAL A 105 -4.88 -2.16 -4.05
CA VAL A 105 -4.73 -2.54 -5.45
C VAL A 105 -6.09 -2.91 -6.01
N GLU A 106 -6.44 -2.32 -7.13
CA GLU A 106 -7.68 -2.58 -7.86
C GLU A 106 -7.36 -2.97 -9.30
N GLU A 107 -8.07 -3.96 -9.82
CA GLU A 107 -7.99 -4.38 -11.22
C GLU A 107 -9.31 -4.07 -11.92
N LYS A 108 -9.25 -3.46 -13.10
CA LYS A 108 -10.40 -3.16 -13.95
C LYS A 108 -10.02 -3.11 -15.41
N ASN A 109 -10.69 -3.90 -16.25
CA ASN A 109 -10.50 -3.87 -17.73
C ASN A 109 -9.01 -3.92 -18.13
N ASP A 110 -8.27 -4.92 -17.69
CA ASP A 110 -6.83 -5.07 -17.95
C ASP A 110 -5.92 -3.96 -17.37
N LEU A 111 -6.46 -3.10 -16.53
CA LEU A 111 -5.69 -2.11 -15.80
C LEU A 111 -5.46 -2.53 -14.35
N ILE A 112 -4.24 -2.32 -13.88
CA ILE A 112 -3.91 -2.37 -12.46
C ILE A 112 -3.79 -0.93 -11.96
N CYS A 113 -4.49 -0.62 -10.89
CA CYS A 113 -4.38 0.65 -10.18
C CYS A 113 -3.90 0.40 -8.75
N ILE A 114 -2.73 0.94 -8.43
CA ILE A 114 -2.12 0.82 -7.10
C ILE A 114 -2.31 2.13 -6.37
N GLY A 115 -3.12 2.14 -5.32
CA GLY A 115 -3.30 3.26 -4.42
C GLY A 115 -2.36 3.16 -3.22
N LEU A 116 -1.71 4.27 -2.88
CA LEU A 116 -0.95 4.46 -1.64
C LEU A 116 -1.53 5.66 -0.90
N GLY A 117 -1.97 5.44 0.34
CA GLY A 117 -2.35 6.49 1.27
C GLY A 117 -1.32 6.61 2.40
N ILE A 118 -0.83 7.83 2.69
CA ILE A 118 0.08 8.10 3.81
C ILE A 118 -0.42 9.28 4.62
N ASN A 119 -0.45 9.12 5.94
CA ASN A 119 -0.67 10.18 6.90
C ASN A 119 0.68 10.87 7.15
N TYR A 120 0.90 12.03 6.56
CA TYR A 120 2.14 12.80 6.78
C TYR A 120 2.17 13.45 8.15
N PHE A 121 1.10 14.14 8.50
CA PHE A 121 0.93 14.76 9.82
C PHE A 121 -0.52 14.60 10.29
N TRP A 122 -0.69 14.20 11.53
CA TRP A 122 -2.00 14.07 12.16
C TRP A 122 -1.91 14.41 13.64
N LYS A 123 -2.36 15.61 14.00
CA LYS A 123 -2.21 16.14 15.37
C LYS A 123 -2.96 15.29 16.40
N ASN A 124 -4.19 14.91 16.07
CA ASN A 124 -5.06 14.15 16.97
C ASN A 124 -5.78 13.04 16.17
N PRO A 125 -5.13 11.88 15.95
CA PRO A 125 -5.79 10.76 15.28
C PRO A 125 -7.05 10.33 16.04
N THR A 126 -8.19 10.26 15.33
CA THR A 126 -9.46 9.87 15.92
C THR A 126 -9.72 8.37 15.85
N LEU A 127 -8.92 7.65 15.06
CA LEU A 127 -9.01 6.20 14.91
C LEU A 127 -7.99 5.52 15.82
N PRO A 128 -8.39 4.52 16.63
CA PRO A 128 -7.45 3.73 17.42
C PRO A 128 -6.37 3.08 16.53
N GLY A 129 -5.11 3.20 16.95
CA GLY A 129 -3.98 2.64 16.22
C GLY A 129 -3.62 3.38 14.92
N ALA A 130 -4.23 4.53 14.63
CA ALA A 130 -3.80 5.39 13.54
C ALA A 130 -2.71 6.37 14.03
N GLY A 131 -1.82 6.76 13.09
CA GLY A 131 -0.75 7.72 13.35
C GLY A 131 -0.33 8.46 12.09
N SER A 132 0.76 9.19 12.18
CA SER A 132 1.40 9.90 11.08
C SER A 132 2.90 9.71 11.09
N ILE A 133 3.55 9.96 9.95
CA ILE A 133 5.00 9.73 9.81
C ILE A 133 5.85 10.90 10.31
N TYR A 134 5.27 12.10 10.47
CA TYR A 134 5.93 13.28 10.99
C TYR A 134 5.15 13.92 12.13
N GLU A 135 5.85 14.60 13.02
CA GLU A 135 5.27 15.38 14.13
C GLU A 135 4.82 16.77 13.71
N GLU A 136 5.25 17.23 12.52
CA GLU A 136 4.95 18.54 11.95
C GLU A 136 4.60 18.42 10.46
N LYS A 137 3.86 19.40 9.94
CA LYS A 137 3.55 19.48 8.51
C LYS A 137 4.83 19.63 7.68
N GLN A 138 4.87 18.94 6.58
CA GLN A 138 5.96 18.96 5.62
C GLN A 138 5.64 19.91 4.45
N ASP A 139 6.67 20.31 3.69
CA ASP A 139 6.50 21.06 2.45
C ASP A 139 5.74 20.19 1.42
N ASP A 140 4.70 20.74 0.80
CA ASP A 140 3.91 20.06 -0.24
C ASP A 140 4.78 19.56 -1.40
N LYS A 141 5.84 20.30 -1.73
CA LYS A 141 6.80 19.89 -2.76
C LYS A 141 7.49 18.58 -2.41
N LYS A 142 7.82 18.36 -1.12
CA LYS A 142 8.40 17.10 -0.64
C LYS A 142 7.40 15.96 -0.82
N ILE A 143 6.14 16.15 -0.45
CA ILE A 143 5.08 15.15 -0.56
C ILE A 143 4.91 14.70 -2.02
N PHE A 144 4.87 15.65 -2.95
CA PHE A 144 4.74 15.36 -4.39
C PHE A 144 5.98 14.66 -4.96
N GLN A 145 7.18 15.06 -4.51
CA GLN A 145 8.41 14.38 -4.91
C GLN A 145 8.47 12.93 -4.41
N ASP A 146 8.03 12.68 -3.16
CA ASP A 146 7.98 11.34 -2.60
C ASP A 146 6.98 10.46 -3.39
N ALA A 147 5.82 11.01 -3.79
CA ALA A 147 4.85 10.32 -4.63
C ALA A 147 5.44 9.93 -6.00
N GLU A 148 6.11 10.86 -6.68
CA GLU A 148 6.73 10.59 -7.99
C GLU A 148 7.85 9.55 -7.89
N LYS A 149 8.71 9.67 -6.89
CA LYS A 149 9.78 8.69 -6.65
C LYS A 149 9.19 7.31 -6.38
N TRP A 150 8.16 7.22 -5.53
CA TRP A 150 7.47 5.97 -5.26
C TRP A 150 6.92 5.33 -6.55
N GLY A 151 6.16 6.09 -7.34
CA GLY A 151 5.59 5.57 -8.59
C GLY A 151 6.65 5.06 -9.57
N ARG A 152 7.79 5.78 -9.70
CA ARG A 152 8.92 5.34 -10.54
C ARG A 152 9.59 4.07 -9.98
N THR A 153 9.75 3.99 -8.65
CA THR A 153 10.34 2.82 -7.99
C THR A 153 9.46 1.59 -8.17
N VAL A 154 8.14 1.71 -7.99
CA VAL A 154 7.19 0.62 -8.23
C VAL A 154 7.27 0.13 -9.67
N LEU A 155 7.21 1.04 -10.66
CA LEU A 155 7.33 0.65 -12.08
C LEU A 155 8.67 0.00 -12.39
N LYS A 156 9.76 0.49 -11.80
CA LYS A 156 11.08 -0.12 -11.97
C LYS A 156 11.08 -1.57 -11.48
N HIS A 157 10.62 -1.83 -10.25
CA HIS A 157 10.53 -3.20 -9.71
C HIS A 157 9.64 -4.12 -10.55
N ILE A 158 8.55 -3.59 -11.12
CA ILE A 158 7.67 -4.36 -12.01
C ILE A 158 8.40 -4.73 -13.31
N HIS A 159 9.12 -3.80 -13.93
CA HIS A 159 9.85 -4.03 -15.17
C HIS A 159 11.07 -4.94 -14.98
N GLU A 160 11.85 -4.70 -13.93
CA GLU A 160 13.08 -5.44 -13.65
C GLU A 160 12.81 -6.79 -12.97
N GLN A 161 11.61 -7.02 -12.45
CA GLN A 161 11.22 -8.22 -11.70
C GLN A 161 12.16 -8.53 -10.53
N ASP A 162 12.66 -7.47 -9.89
CA ASP A 162 13.71 -7.53 -8.87
C ASP A 162 13.18 -7.42 -7.43
N PHE A 163 11.85 -7.59 -7.23
CA PHE A 163 11.26 -7.58 -5.90
C PHE A 163 11.78 -8.76 -5.08
N ASN A 164 12.52 -8.44 -4.03
CA ASN A 164 13.11 -9.43 -3.13
C ASN A 164 12.21 -9.64 -1.90
N LEU A 165 11.60 -10.80 -1.81
CA LEU A 165 10.67 -11.16 -0.73
C LEU A 165 11.36 -11.23 0.64
N GLU A 166 12.64 -11.64 0.71
CA GLU A 166 13.40 -11.67 1.98
C GLU A 166 13.65 -10.26 2.51
N ASN A 167 13.95 -9.32 1.63
CA ASN A 167 14.06 -7.91 2.02
C ASN A 167 12.74 -7.34 2.54
N TYR A 168 11.61 -7.70 1.92
CA TYR A 168 10.27 -7.37 2.42
C TYR A 168 10.03 -7.98 3.81
N LYS A 169 10.31 -9.28 4.00
CA LYS A 169 10.16 -9.98 5.29
C LYS A 169 10.96 -9.28 6.40
N SER A 170 12.14 -8.78 6.11
CA SER A 170 12.98 -8.06 7.09
C SER A 170 12.35 -6.76 7.63
N LYS A 171 11.38 -6.21 6.91
CA LYS A 171 10.62 -5.00 7.29
C LYS A 171 9.26 -5.33 7.93
N LEU A 172 8.84 -6.62 7.95
CA LEU A 172 7.54 -7.02 8.50
C LEU A 172 7.51 -6.99 10.02
N THR A 173 6.43 -6.45 10.56
CA THR A 173 6.10 -6.56 12.00
C THR A 173 5.16 -7.73 12.30
N THR A 174 4.58 -8.36 11.28
CA THR A 174 3.59 -9.44 11.42
C THR A 174 4.22 -10.76 11.84
N LEU A 175 5.42 -11.07 11.32
CA LEU A 175 6.08 -12.34 11.60
C LEU A 175 6.39 -12.52 13.11
N GLY A 176 6.13 -13.72 13.61
CA GLY A 176 6.27 -14.08 15.04
C GLY A 176 5.10 -13.61 15.91
N LYS A 177 4.11 -12.90 15.37
CA LYS A 177 2.93 -12.45 16.13
C LYS A 177 1.76 -13.42 15.99
N LEU A 178 0.89 -13.45 17.00
CA LEU A 178 -0.40 -14.11 16.94
C LEU A 178 -1.34 -13.26 16.06
N VAL A 179 -1.95 -13.87 15.05
CA VAL A 179 -2.90 -13.23 14.14
C VAL A 179 -4.26 -13.89 14.24
N GLU A 180 -5.32 -13.10 14.07
CA GLU A 180 -6.69 -13.57 13.93
C GLU A 180 -7.06 -13.69 12.45
N TYR A 181 -7.80 -14.72 12.11
CA TYR A 181 -8.38 -14.93 10.79
C TYR A 181 -9.82 -15.47 10.95
N SER A 182 -10.56 -15.64 9.88
CA SER A 182 -12.00 -15.99 9.92
C SER A 182 -12.33 -17.23 10.75
N GLU A 183 -11.42 -18.19 10.80
CA GLU A 183 -11.65 -19.53 11.40
C GLU A 183 -10.92 -19.71 12.73
N GLY A 184 -10.14 -18.72 13.19
CA GLY A 184 -9.41 -18.84 14.46
C GLY A 184 -8.22 -17.91 14.64
N ARG A 185 -7.18 -18.42 15.28
CA ARG A 185 -5.92 -17.71 15.54
C ARG A 185 -4.73 -18.62 15.24
N GLY A 186 -3.62 -18.00 14.82
CA GLY A 186 -2.36 -18.72 14.60
C GLY A 186 -1.16 -17.77 14.66
N TRP A 187 0.02 -18.33 14.83
CA TRP A 187 1.26 -17.56 14.81
C TRP A 187 1.75 -17.37 13.38
N ALA A 188 1.96 -16.13 12.98
CA ALA A 188 2.54 -15.78 11.69
C ALA A 188 3.98 -16.30 11.62
N LYS A 189 4.25 -17.23 10.71
CA LYS A 189 5.55 -17.94 10.60
C LYS A 189 6.39 -17.37 9.47
N ASP A 190 5.80 -17.20 8.28
CA ASP A 190 6.52 -16.78 7.08
C ASP A 190 5.55 -16.22 6.01
N ILE A 191 6.11 -15.75 4.90
CA ILE A 191 5.39 -15.37 3.69
C ILE A 191 5.82 -16.30 2.56
N ASN A 192 4.85 -16.88 1.88
CA ASN A 192 5.07 -17.71 0.69
C ASN A 192 5.51 -16.87 -0.53
N ASP A 193 6.02 -17.53 -1.55
CA ASP A 193 6.43 -16.92 -2.83
C ASP A 193 5.28 -16.22 -3.56
N ASP A 194 4.03 -16.59 -3.27
CA ASP A 194 2.83 -15.91 -3.79
C ASP A 194 2.35 -14.73 -2.92
N GLY A 195 3.06 -14.43 -1.82
CA GLY A 195 2.70 -13.36 -0.89
C GLY A 195 1.68 -13.74 0.18
N SER A 196 1.18 -14.99 0.23
CA SER A 196 0.31 -15.47 1.29
C SER A 196 1.06 -15.60 2.63
N LEU A 197 0.33 -15.38 3.74
CA LEU A 197 0.89 -15.50 5.08
C LEU A 197 0.76 -16.93 5.57
N ILE A 198 1.87 -17.56 5.92
CA ILE A 198 1.89 -18.86 6.60
C ILE A 198 1.66 -18.65 8.08
N ILE A 199 0.64 -19.30 8.63
CA ILE A 199 0.39 -19.33 10.06
C ILE A 199 0.48 -20.76 10.61
N GLU A 200 0.90 -20.88 11.86
CA GLU A 200 0.83 -22.12 12.63
C GLU A 200 -0.32 -22.03 13.64
N THR A 201 -1.30 -22.92 13.52
CA THR A 201 -2.43 -22.99 14.44
C THR A 201 -1.99 -23.52 15.82
N PRO A 202 -2.81 -23.37 16.88
CA PRO A 202 -2.53 -23.97 18.19
C PRO A 202 -2.38 -25.49 18.18
N THR A 203 -2.89 -26.16 17.13
CA THR A 203 -2.74 -27.61 16.94
C THR A 203 -1.48 -28.01 16.17
N GLY A 204 -0.66 -27.02 15.74
CA GLY A 204 0.56 -27.24 14.97
C GLY A 204 0.34 -27.39 13.46
N GLU A 205 -0.87 -27.18 12.97
CA GLU A 205 -1.17 -27.19 11.55
C GLU A 205 -0.70 -25.91 10.87
N LEU A 206 -0.11 -26.01 9.68
CA LEU A 206 0.26 -24.84 8.87
C LEU A 206 -0.84 -24.51 7.88
N LEU A 207 -1.29 -23.26 7.89
CA LEU A 207 -2.30 -22.75 6.98
C LEU A 207 -1.76 -21.57 6.20
N ASN A 208 -2.19 -21.41 4.94
CA ASN A 208 -1.87 -20.28 4.09
C ASN A 208 -3.04 -19.32 4.07
N LEU A 209 -2.85 -18.13 4.61
CA LEU A 209 -3.85 -17.07 4.55
C LEU A 209 -3.62 -16.22 3.30
N THR A 210 -4.62 -16.23 2.42
CA THR A 210 -4.71 -15.28 1.31
C THR A 210 -5.61 -14.13 1.73
N SER A 211 -5.17 -12.91 1.55
CA SER A 211 -6.04 -11.74 1.71
C SER A 211 -6.54 -11.29 0.35
N PRO A 212 -7.77 -10.80 0.22
CA PRO A 212 -8.23 -10.12 -0.99
C PRO A 212 -7.47 -8.79 -1.12
N LEU A 213 -6.22 -8.88 -1.57
CA LEU A 213 -5.32 -7.73 -1.77
C LEU A 213 -5.62 -6.98 -3.06
N ILE A 214 -6.33 -7.63 -3.98
CA ILE A 214 -6.78 -7.08 -5.25
C ILE A 214 -8.30 -7.28 -5.29
N SER A 215 -9.04 -6.21 -5.47
CA SER A 215 -10.48 -6.26 -5.71
C SER A 215 -10.76 -5.95 -7.19
N GLU A 216 -11.58 -6.78 -7.82
CA GLU A 216 -12.16 -6.44 -9.12
C GLU A 216 -13.23 -5.36 -8.93
N ILE A 217 -13.17 -4.32 -9.74
CA ILE A 217 -14.20 -3.28 -9.82
C ILE A 217 -15.10 -3.63 -11.01
N MET A 218 -16.35 -4.03 -10.70
CA MET A 218 -17.38 -4.26 -11.72
C MET A 218 -17.86 -2.93 -12.32
#